data_c54a79c797b04ef8a4a051b7c7a6e8b5
#
_entry.id   c54a79c797b04ef8a4a051b7c7a6e8b5
#
_cell.length_a   1.000
_cell.length_b   1.000
_cell.length_c   1.000
_cell.angle_alpha   90.00
_cell.angle_beta   90.00
_cell.angle_gamma   90.00
#
_symmetry.space_group_name_H-M   'P 1'
#
loop_
_entity.id
_entity.type
_entity.pdbx_description
1 polymer ?
#
loop_
_entity_poly.entity_id
_entity_poly.type
_entity_poly.pdbx_seq_one_letter_code
_entity_poly.pdbx_strand_id
1 'polypeptide(L)'
;MARNLIALAERLPLGIPTLILTLAFVLFVVRMMVRRSYRLPPAVRLSIVETLDATIFAALLSLVIILFVVQAFFIPSGSMESTLRVGDRILVGKFAYRIGEIRRGDIIVFRYPLNPNKDFVKRVIGVPGERITIKDGLVQINARPLKEVYPTALPGEDRACSSNYGPETVPVVSLFVLGDNRCNSEDSRFFGFVPVKNVIGRALVVYWPLDRVGLVR
;
A
#
# COMPACT_ATOMS: atom_id res chain seq x y z
N MET A 1 13.44 0.60 17.74
CA MET A 1 12.16 1.32 17.53
C MET A 1 12.34 2.71 16.91
N ALA A 2 13.26 3.55 17.39
CA ALA A 2 13.51 4.92 16.86
C ALA A 2 13.98 4.96 15.38
N ARG A 3 14.82 4.04 14.91
CA ARG A 3 15.29 3.98 13.51
C ARG A 3 14.17 3.76 12.48
N ASN A 4 13.09 3.07 12.86
CA ASN A 4 11.95 2.85 11.97
C ASN A 4 11.03 4.07 11.85
N LEU A 5 11.01 4.95 12.84
CA LEU A 5 10.26 6.21 12.81
C LEU A 5 10.91 7.25 11.89
N ILE A 6 12.25 7.33 11.88
CA ILE A 6 13.01 8.25 11.01
C ILE A 6 12.86 7.82 9.54
N ALA A 7 13.01 6.53 9.23
CA ALA A 7 12.82 6.01 7.87
C ALA A 7 11.36 6.11 7.37
N LEU A 8 10.38 6.18 8.27
CA LEU A 8 8.97 6.41 7.93
C LEU A 8 8.71 7.89 7.58
N ALA A 9 9.38 8.81 8.28
CA ALA A 9 9.27 10.25 8.03
C ALA A 9 9.86 10.67 6.67
N GLU A 10 10.92 10.00 6.21
CA GLU A 10 11.59 10.31 4.92
C GLU A 10 10.76 9.93 3.68
N ARG A 11 9.75 9.07 3.81
CA ARG A 11 8.94 8.57 2.67
C ARG A 11 7.56 9.18 2.53
N LEU A 12 7.11 9.93 3.50
CA LEU A 12 5.93 10.77 3.35
C LEU A 12 6.37 12.04 2.60
N PRO A 13 5.58 12.56 1.64
CA PRO A 13 5.79 13.92 1.20
C PRO A 13 5.73 14.78 2.47
N LEU A 14 6.89 15.23 2.93
CA LEU A 14 7.08 15.97 4.19
C LEU A 14 6.05 17.12 4.35
N GLY A 15 5.43 17.54 3.25
CA GLY A 15 4.42 18.58 3.21
C GLY A 15 3.12 18.29 3.97
N ILE A 16 2.55 17.06 3.90
CA ILE A 16 1.22 16.81 4.49
C ILE A 16 1.26 16.68 6.02
N PRO A 17 2.09 15.82 6.62
CA PRO A 17 2.20 15.74 8.09
C PRO A 17 2.65 17.04 8.73
N THR A 18 3.61 17.75 8.13
CA THR A 18 4.07 19.04 8.64
C THR A 18 2.98 20.11 8.51
N LEU A 19 2.21 20.12 7.41
CA LEU A 19 1.08 21.04 7.24
C LEU A 19 0.00 20.80 8.31
N ILE A 20 -0.34 19.54 8.60
CA ILE A 20 -1.34 19.18 9.62
C ILE A 20 -0.84 19.62 11.01
N LEU A 21 0.44 19.37 11.32
CA LEU A 21 1.03 19.78 12.60
C LEU A 21 1.09 21.31 12.77
N THR A 22 1.49 22.04 11.72
CA THR A 22 1.51 23.50 11.75
C THR A 22 0.10 24.08 11.90
N LEU A 23 -0.88 23.53 11.19
CA LEU A 23 -2.28 23.92 11.31
C LEU A 23 -2.80 23.66 12.73
N ALA A 24 -2.56 22.47 13.27
CA ALA A 24 -2.96 22.13 14.65
C ALA A 24 -2.32 23.07 15.68
N PHE A 25 -1.05 23.42 15.48
CA PHE A 25 -0.34 24.39 16.34
C PHE A 25 -0.95 25.79 16.25
N VAL A 26 -1.23 26.29 15.05
CA VAL A 26 -1.89 27.59 14.84
C VAL A 26 -3.27 27.61 15.52
N LEU A 27 -4.08 26.56 15.31
CA LEU A 27 -5.39 26.44 15.96
C LEU A 27 -5.26 26.40 17.49
N PHE A 28 -4.24 25.75 18.02
CA PHE A 28 -3.96 25.75 19.46
C PHE A 28 -3.62 27.15 20.00
N VAL A 29 -2.80 27.92 19.28
CA VAL A 29 -2.48 29.31 19.64
C VAL A 29 -3.74 30.17 19.61
N VAL A 30 -4.55 30.07 18.56
CA VAL A 30 -5.85 30.78 18.44
C VAL A 30 -6.77 30.42 19.62
N ARG A 31 -6.88 29.13 19.97
CA ARG A 31 -7.62 28.66 21.13
C ARG A 31 -7.17 29.32 22.43
N MET A 32 -5.86 29.40 22.65
CA MET A 32 -5.30 30.07 23.84
C MET A 32 -5.66 31.56 23.89
N MET A 33 -5.62 32.24 22.72
CA MET A 33 -6.01 33.66 22.62
C MET A 33 -7.49 33.87 22.91
N VAL A 34 -8.36 33.03 22.31
CA VAL A 34 -9.82 33.07 22.53
C VAL A 34 -10.15 32.82 24.00
N ARG A 35 -9.51 31.81 24.62
CA ARG A 35 -9.75 31.47 26.03
C ARG A 35 -9.37 32.63 26.99
N ARG A 36 -8.34 33.43 26.64
CA ARG A 36 -7.91 34.58 27.41
C ARG A 36 -8.65 35.87 27.08
N SER A 37 -9.46 35.89 26.02
CA SER A 37 -10.18 37.09 25.60
C SER A 37 -11.33 37.40 26.54
N TYR A 38 -11.31 38.62 27.12
CA TYR A 38 -12.40 39.18 27.95
C TYR A 38 -13.46 39.92 27.11
N ARG A 39 -13.21 40.07 25.79
CA ARG A 39 -14.10 40.84 24.89
C ARG A 39 -15.28 40.03 24.39
N LEU A 40 -15.24 38.69 24.46
CA LEU A 40 -16.28 37.80 23.96
C LEU A 40 -17.25 37.40 25.09
N PRO A 41 -18.57 37.36 24.83
CA PRO A 41 -19.56 36.79 25.75
C PRO A 41 -19.15 35.34 26.12
N PRO A 42 -19.38 34.91 27.41
CA PRO A 42 -18.94 33.59 27.88
C PRO A 42 -19.46 32.43 27.04
N ALA A 43 -20.71 32.47 26.60
CA ALA A 43 -21.31 31.43 25.76
C ALA A 43 -20.64 31.32 24.38
N VAL A 44 -20.39 32.43 23.70
CA VAL A 44 -19.70 32.47 22.41
C VAL A 44 -18.26 32.00 22.53
N ARG A 45 -17.55 32.43 23.57
CA ARG A 45 -16.18 31.98 23.86
C ARG A 45 -16.12 30.47 24.06
N LEU A 46 -17.04 29.89 24.84
CA LEU A 46 -17.10 28.46 25.09
C LEU A 46 -17.32 27.69 23.79
N SER A 47 -18.30 28.08 22.98
CA SER A 47 -18.61 27.43 21.69
C SER A 47 -17.41 27.45 20.72
N ILE A 48 -16.70 28.61 20.63
CA ILE A 48 -15.49 28.69 19.78
C ILE A 48 -14.39 27.76 20.30
N VAL A 49 -14.16 27.71 21.61
CA VAL A 49 -13.13 26.83 22.20
C VAL A 49 -13.46 25.36 21.95
N GLU A 50 -14.69 24.94 22.14
CA GLU A 50 -15.13 23.56 21.87
C GLU A 50 -14.95 23.17 20.40
N THR A 51 -15.31 24.06 19.47
CA THR A 51 -15.09 23.83 18.03
C THR A 51 -13.62 23.70 17.68
N LEU A 52 -12.76 24.54 18.25
CA LEU A 52 -11.31 24.46 18.04
C LEU A 52 -10.73 23.18 18.64
N ASP A 53 -11.17 22.76 19.82
CA ASP A 53 -10.74 21.50 20.45
C ASP A 53 -11.11 20.29 19.59
N ALA A 54 -12.34 20.23 19.08
CA ALA A 54 -12.79 19.18 18.18
C ALA A 54 -11.97 19.16 16.89
N THR A 55 -11.67 20.32 16.30
CA THR A 55 -10.87 20.43 15.07
C THR A 55 -9.41 19.99 15.29
N ILE A 56 -8.79 20.39 16.39
CA ILE A 56 -7.43 19.98 16.75
C ILE A 56 -7.38 18.46 16.96
N PHE A 57 -8.36 17.90 17.68
CA PHE A 57 -8.44 16.46 17.90
C PHE A 57 -8.58 15.69 16.59
N ALA A 58 -9.47 16.13 15.69
CA ALA A 58 -9.66 15.52 14.37
C ALA A 58 -8.39 15.60 13.52
N ALA A 59 -7.65 16.72 13.55
CA ALA A 59 -6.39 16.88 12.85
C ALA A 59 -5.31 15.91 13.36
N LEU A 60 -5.17 15.79 14.68
CA LEU A 60 -4.22 14.86 15.29
C LEU A 60 -4.58 13.40 15.04
N LEU A 61 -5.87 13.04 15.11
CA LEU A 61 -6.35 11.70 14.78
C LEU A 61 -6.07 11.37 13.31
N SER A 62 -6.35 12.29 12.40
CA SER A 62 -6.05 12.12 10.96
C SER A 62 -4.55 11.90 10.73
N LEU A 63 -3.71 12.64 11.45
CA LEU A 63 -2.25 12.46 11.38
C LEU A 63 -1.84 11.05 11.81
N VAL A 64 -2.38 10.54 12.92
CA VAL A 64 -2.12 9.16 13.39
C VAL A 64 -2.53 8.13 12.33
N ILE A 65 -3.71 8.30 11.72
CA ILE A 65 -4.20 7.41 10.66
C ILE A 65 -3.24 7.42 9.46
N ILE A 66 -2.85 8.58 8.97
CA ILE A 66 -1.94 8.73 7.82
C ILE A 66 -0.55 8.14 8.12
N LEU A 67 -0.03 8.38 9.32
CA LEU A 67 1.30 7.89 9.68
C LEU A 67 1.36 6.38 9.89
N PHE A 68 0.35 5.79 10.51
CA PHE A 68 0.42 4.42 11.02
C PHE A 68 -0.50 3.42 10.31
N VAL A 69 -1.65 3.86 9.75
CA VAL A 69 -2.68 2.95 9.25
C VAL A 69 -2.64 2.83 7.74
N VAL A 70 -2.61 3.94 7.01
CA VAL A 70 -2.67 3.94 5.54
C VAL A 70 -1.56 4.76 4.90
N GLN A 71 -1.21 4.40 3.67
CA GLN A 71 -0.30 5.18 2.82
C GLN A 71 -0.83 5.20 1.39
N ALA A 72 -0.80 6.38 0.77
CA ALA A 72 -1.16 6.55 -0.62
C ALA A 72 0.03 6.23 -1.54
N PHE A 73 -0.25 5.55 -2.65
CA PHE A 73 0.71 5.26 -3.71
C PHE A 73 0.12 5.62 -5.07
N PHE A 74 1.00 6.04 -5.98
CA PHE A 74 0.71 6.27 -7.38
C PHE A 74 1.19 5.07 -8.20
N ILE A 75 0.43 4.64 -9.20
CA ILE A 75 0.78 3.52 -10.10
C ILE A 75 1.41 4.06 -11.39
N PRO A 76 2.74 3.96 -11.56
CA PRO A 76 3.43 4.52 -12.72
C PRO A 76 3.53 3.55 -13.90
N SER A 77 3.24 2.26 -13.72
CA SER A 77 3.48 1.22 -14.72
C SER A 77 2.29 0.28 -14.92
N GLY A 78 2.19 -0.30 -16.11
CA GLY A 78 1.11 -1.21 -16.48
C GLY A 78 1.30 -2.67 -16.03
N SER A 79 2.24 -2.97 -15.12
CA SER A 79 2.54 -4.35 -14.71
C SER A 79 1.40 -5.04 -13.95
N MET A 80 0.43 -4.29 -13.45
CA MET A 80 -0.78 -4.79 -12.80
C MET A 80 -2.04 -4.47 -13.61
N GLU A 81 -1.88 -4.10 -14.89
CA GLU A 81 -3.00 -3.87 -15.81
C GLU A 81 -3.90 -5.09 -15.89
N SER A 82 -5.09 -4.81 -16.06
CA SER A 82 -6.41 -5.29 -15.77
C SER A 82 -6.90 -4.97 -14.36
N THR A 83 -6.10 -5.06 -13.30
CA THR A 83 -6.52 -4.70 -11.93
C THR A 83 -6.21 -3.25 -11.58
N LEU A 84 -4.95 -2.85 -11.74
CA LEU A 84 -4.48 -1.47 -11.51
C LEU A 84 -3.93 -0.89 -12.81
N ARG A 85 -4.37 0.31 -13.19
CA ARG A 85 -3.94 1.00 -14.40
C ARG A 85 -2.92 2.08 -14.10
N VAL A 86 -2.13 2.43 -15.10
CA VAL A 86 -1.24 3.60 -15.01
C VAL A 86 -2.07 4.85 -14.70
N GLY A 87 -1.63 5.62 -13.71
CA GLY A 87 -2.35 6.80 -13.23
C GLY A 87 -3.25 6.56 -12.02
N ASP A 88 -3.57 5.31 -11.68
CA ASP A 88 -4.35 5.00 -10.47
C ASP A 88 -3.61 5.48 -9.21
N ARG A 89 -4.38 5.96 -8.23
CA ARG A 89 -3.88 6.21 -6.88
C ARG A 89 -4.58 5.28 -5.91
N ILE A 90 -3.78 4.54 -5.15
CA ILE A 90 -4.27 3.50 -4.25
C ILE A 90 -3.97 3.84 -2.79
N LEU A 91 -4.84 3.40 -1.90
CA LEU A 91 -4.58 3.36 -0.47
C LEU A 91 -4.07 1.98 -0.07
N VAL A 92 -2.97 1.96 0.66
CA VAL A 92 -2.29 0.76 1.14
C VAL A 92 -2.38 0.71 2.65
N GLY A 93 -2.95 -0.36 3.18
CA GLY A 93 -3.05 -0.61 4.61
C GLY A 93 -1.75 -1.19 5.17
N LYS A 94 -1.04 -0.41 5.98
CA LYS A 94 0.20 -0.83 6.65
C LYS A 94 -0.04 -1.84 7.77
N PHE A 95 -1.22 -1.78 8.37
CA PHE A 95 -1.59 -2.62 9.51
C PHE A 95 -2.04 -4.03 9.12
N ALA A 96 -2.42 -4.23 7.83
CA ALA A 96 -2.99 -5.49 7.36
C ALA A 96 -2.14 -6.71 7.72
N TYR A 97 -0.81 -6.56 7.68
CA TYR A 97 0.14 -7.66 7.92
C TYR A 97 0.88 -7.58 9.28
N ARG A 98 0.49 -6.63 10.14
CA ARG A 98 0.90 -6.65 11.56
C ARG A 98 -0.01 -7.54 12.42
N ILE A 99 -1.26 -7.71 11.98
CA ILE A 99 -2.31 -8.45 12.70
C ILE A 99 -2.75 -9.69 11.92
N GLY A 100 -2.60 -9.70 10.59
CA GLY A 100 -3.06 -10.78 9.70
C GLY A 100 -1.94 -11.41 8.89
N GLU A 101 -2.21 -12.59 8.36
CA GLU A 101 -1.30 -13.31 7.46
C GLU A 101 -1.43 -12.79 6.02
N ILE A 102 -0.32 -12.80 5.29
CA ILE A 102 -0.32 -12.54 3.86
C ILE A 102 -0.91 -13.76 3.16
N ARG A 103 -1.94 -13.54 2.36
CA ARG A 103 -2.64 -14.62 1.66
C ARG A 103 -2.36 -14.57 0.16
N ARG A 104 -2.44 -15.73 -0.48
CA ARG A 104 -2.45 -15.82 -1.93
C ARG A 104 -3.60 -14.99 -2.50
N GLY A 105 -3.31 -14.24 -3.56
CA GLY A 105 -4.24 -13.32 -4.20
C GLY A 105 -4.16 -11.89 -3.66
N ASP A 106 -3.54 -11.65 -2.50
CA ASP A 106 -3.34 -10.29 -1.98
C ASP A 106 -2.48 -9.47 -2.94
N ILE A 107 -2.89 -8.23 -3.21
CA ILE A 107 -2.05 -7.27 -3.92
C ILE A 107 -1.26 -6.49 -2.89
N ILE A 108 0.07 -6.61 -2.94
CA ILE A 108 0.98 -6.03 -1.96
C ILE A 108 1.85 -4.94 -2.58
N VAL A 109 2.14 -3.93 -1.78
CA VAL A 109 3.22 -2.98 -2.05
C VAL A 109 4.41 -3.37 -1.20
N PHE A 110 5.58 -3.45 -1.81
CA PHE A 110 6.81 -3.89 -1.14
C PHE A 110 8.04 -3.18 -1.70
N ARG A 111 9.10 -3.13 -0.91
CA ARG A 111 10.40 -2.62 -1.32
C ARG A 111 11.06 -3.62 -2.26
N TYR A 112 11.48 -3.16 -3.42
CA TYR A 112 12.14 -3.99 -4.43
C TYR A 112 13.40 -4.63 -3.84
N PRO A 113 13.55 -5.97 -3.89
CA PRO A 113 14.66 -6.65 -3.22
C PRO A 113 16.05 -6.23 -3.68
N LEU A 114 16.22 -5.93 -4.98
CA LEU A 114 17.49 -5.53 -5.56
C LEU A 114 17.78 -4.04 -5.42
N ASN A 115 16.76 -3.20 -5.16
CA ASN A 115 16.91 -1.77 -4.89
C ASN A 115 15.82 -1.28 -3.92
N PRO A 116 16.08 -1.26 -2.61
CA PRO A 116 15.10 -0.89 -1.59
C PRO A 116 14.57 0.54 -1.65
N ASN A 117 15.14 1.40 -2.50
CA ASN A 117 14.63 2.76 -2.74
C ASN A 117 13.45 2.80 -3.71
N LYS A 118 13.14 1.67 -4.37
CA LYS A 118 11.99 1.53 -5.26
C LYS A 118 10.93 0.68 -4.59
N ASP A 119 9.68 1.12 -4.70
CA ASP A 119 8.52 0.36 -4.24
C ASP A 119 7.82 -0.26 -5.46
N PHE A 120 7.49 -1.55 -5.36
CA PHE A 120 6.77 -2.31 -6.37
C PHE A 120 5.41 -2.73 -5.86
N VAL A 121 4.47 -2.91 -6.78
CA VAL A 121 3.16 -3.49 -6.51
C VAL A 121 2.99 -4.77 -7.34
N LYS A 122 2.65 -5.89 -6.69
CA LYS A 122 2.44 -7.19 -7.32
C LYS A 122 1.40 -8.01 -6.54
N ARG A 123 0.91 -9.07 -7.18
CA ARG A 123 0.02 -10.04 -6.55
C ARG A 123 0.80 -11.21 -5.96
N VAL A 124 0.45 -11.60 -4.74
CA VAL A 124 1.00 -12.79 -4.08
C VAL A 124 0.46 -14.04 -4.75
N ILE A 125 1.35 -14.86 -5.27
CA ILE A 125 1.04 -16.13 -5.94
C ILE A 125 1.47 -17.32 -5.11
N GLY A 126 2.67 -17.26 -4.54
CA GLY A 126 3.20 -18.30 -3.65
C GLY A 126 3.45 -17.80 -2.24
N VAL A 127 3.05 -18.60 -1.26
CA VAL A 127 3.31 -18.36 0.15
C VAL A 127 4.39 -19.31 0.66
N PRO A 128 5.00 -19.05 1.85
CA PRO A 128 6.08 -19.86 2.39
C PRO A 128 5.85 -21.37 2.34
N GLY A 129 6.85 -22.13 1.91
CA GLY A 129 6.83 -23.60 1.84
C GLY A 129 6.18 -24.17 0.57
N GLU A 130 5.58 -23.36 -0.28
CA GLU A 130 4.96 -23.84 -1.53
C GLU A 130 5.97 -23.98 -2.67
N ARG A 131 5.77 -25.00 -3.48
CA ARG A 131 6.57 -25.24 -4.68
C ARG A 131 5.90 -24.61 -5.88
N ILE A 132 6.58 -23.67 -6.52
CA ILE A 132 6.09 -22.92 -7.68
C ILE A 132 6.70 -23.50 -8.94
N THR A 133 5.86 -23.71 -9.94
CA THR A 133 6.27 -24.03 -11.31
C THR A 133 5.42 -23.21 -12.27
N ILE A 134 6.02 -22.62 -13.27
CA ILE A 134 5.31 -21.99 -14.39
C ILE A 134 5.73 -22.73 -15.66
N LYS A 135 4.76 -23.26 -16.40
CA LYS A 135 4.94 -23.90 -17.70
C LYS A 135 4.02 -23.26 -18.71
N ASP A 136 4.59 -22.79 -19.80
CA ASP A 136 3.84 -22.11 -20.87
C ASP A 136 2.91 -21.02 -20.34
N GLY A 137 3.41 -20.25 -19.35
CA GLY A 137 2.66 -19.19 -18.68
C GLY A 137 1.64 -19.67 -17.63
N LEU A 138 1.38 -20.98 -17.52
CA LEU A 138 0.44 -21.54 -16.54
C LEU A 138 1.13 -21.78 -15.19
N VAL A 139 0.57 -21.18 -14.13
CA VAL A 139 1.10 -21.32 -12.78
C VAL A 139 0.61 -22.60 -12.12
N GLN A 140 1.52 -23.35 -11.52
CA GLN A 140 1.24 -24.53 -10.71
C GLN A 140 1.81 -24.34 -9.31
N ILE A 141 1.04 -24.71 -8.31
CA ILE A 141 1.41 -24.73 -6.88
C ILE A 141 1.38 -26.16 -6.40
N ASN A 142 2.51 -26.66 -5.89
CA ASN A 142 2.64 -28.04 -5.42
C ASN A 142 2.16 -29.06 -6.47
N ALA A 143 2.57 -28.84 -7.74
CA ALA A 143 2.20 -29.64 -8.92
C ALA A 143 0.69 -29.60 -9.29
N ARG A 144 -0.10 -28.71 -8.71
CA ARG A 144 -1.52 -28.51 -9.06
C ARG A 144 -1.70 -27.19 -9.79
N PRO A 145 -2.44 -27.14 -10.91
CA PRO A 145 -2.73 -25.89 -11.60
C PRO A 145 -3.42 -24.90 -10.68
N LEU A 146 -2.94 -23.66 -10.67
CA LEU A 146 -3.58 -22.57 -9.93
C LEU A 146 -4.79 -22.05 -10.72
N LYS A 147 -5.98 -22.12 -10.11
CA LYS A 147 -7.16 -21.44 -10.64
C LYS A 147 -7.10 -19.97 -10.28
N GLU A 148 -6.74 -19.14 -11.24
CA GLU A 148 -6.69 -17.70 -11.06
C GLU A 148 -8.07 -17.09 -11.31
N VAL A 149 -8.65 -16.48 -10.26
CA VAL A 149 -10.01 -15.89 -10.31
C VAL A 149 -9.98 -14.37 -10.56
N TYR A 150 -8.82 -13.84 -10.86
CA TYR A 150 -8.56 -12.43 -11.16
C TYR A 150 -8.14 -12.29 -12.62
N PRO A 151 -8.38 -11.11 -13.24
CA PRO A 151 -8.00 -10.92 -14.63
C PRO A 151 -6.48 -11.00 -14.77
N THR A 152 -6.02 -11.94 -15.56
CA THR A 152 -4.64 -12.02 -16.02
C THR A 152 -4.63 -11.91 -17.53
N ALA A 153 -3.63 -11.29 -18.12
CA ALA A 153 -3.40 -11.46 -19.55
C ALA A 153 -3.10 -12.92 -19.78
N LEU A 154 -4.03 -13.63 -20.46
CA LEU A 154 -3.91 -15.06 -20.69
C LEU A 154 -2.75 -15.37 -21.64
N PRO A 155 -1.98 -16.45 -21.37
CA PRO A 155 -1.06 -16.99 -22.37
C PRO A 155 -1.90 -17.55 -23.54
N GLY A 156 -1.83 -16.96 -24.68
CA GLY A 156 -2.54 -17.48 -25.85
C GLY A 156 -2.50 -16.58 -27.07
N GLU A 157 -2.49 -15.28 -26.85
CA GLU A 157 -2.44 -14.33 -27.97
C GLU A 157 -1.01 -13.86 -28.31
N ASP A 158 -0.07 -13.98 -27.37
CA ASP A 158 1.35 -13.70 -27.60
C ASP A 158 2.24 -14.77 -26.98
N ARG A 159 2.95 -15.55 -27.81
CA ARG A 159 3.97 -16.53 -27.37
C ARG A 159 5.07 -15.92 -26.49
N ALA A 160 5.22 -14.60 -26.50
CA ALA A 160 6.15 -13.84 -25.64
C ALA A 160 5.76 -13.89 -24.15
N CYS A 161 4.52 -14.22 -23.80
CA CYS A 161 4.05 -14.34 -22.42
C CYS A 161 4.28 -15.72 -21.80
N SER A 162 4.67 -16.71 -22.57
CA SER A 162 4.91 -18.09 -22.09
C SER A 162 6.31 -18.17 -21.44
N SER A 163 6.42 -17.61 -20.24
CA SER A 163 7.63 -17.79 -19.43
C SER A 163 7.57 -19.12 -18.69
N ASN A 164 8.69 -19.84 -18.66
CA ASN A 164 8.87 -21.00 -17.82
C ASN A 164 9.67 -20.59 -16.58
N TYR A 165 9.30 -21.12 -15.41
CA TYR A 165 9.97 -20.86 -14.14
C TYR A 165 9.88 -22.06 -13.20
N GLY A 166 10.94 -22.30 -12.46
CA GLY A 166 10.99 -23.34 -11.44
C GLY A 166 11.20 -24.76 -12.00
N PRO A 167 10.90 -25.79 -11.22
CA PRO A 167 10.24 -25.76 -9.91
C PRO A 167 11.12 -25.20 -8.79
N GLU A 168 10.63 -24.24 -8.02
CA GLU A 168 11.30 -23.69 -6.84
C GLU A 168 10.38 -23.64 -5.63
N THR A 169 10.93 -23.83 -4.43
CA THR A 169 10.19 -23.75 -3.18
C THR A 169 10.34 -22.37 -2.56
N VAL A 170 9.22 -21.74 -2.21
CA VAL A 170 9.19 -20.42 -1.56
C VAL A 170 9.82 -20.53 -0.16
N PRO A 171 10.89 -19.78 0.14
CA PRO A 171 11.52 -19.80 1.48
C PRO A 171 10.55 -19.39 2.60
N VAL A 172 10.79 -19.85 3.82
CA VAL A 172 9.89 -19.70 4.99
C VAL A 172 9.49 -18.27 5.30
N VAL A 173 10.32 -17.27 4.98
CA VAL A 173 10.05 -15.84 5.26
C VAL A 173 9.96 -15.02 3.98
N SER A 174 9.52 -15.63 2.90
CA SER A 174 9.48 -15.00 1.56
C SER A 174 8.17 -15.27 0.85
N LEU A 175 7.91 -14.50 -0.19
CA LEU A 175 6.73 -14.60 -1.05
C LEU A 175 7.19 -14.72 -2.52
N PHE A 176 6.40 -15.41 -3.31
CA PHE A 176 6.49 -15.38 -4.76
C PHE A 176 5.38 -14.52 -5.32
N VAL A 177 5.73 -13.51 -6.09
CA VAL A 177 4.77 -12.50 -6.57
C VAL A 177 4.82 -12.38 -8.09
N LEU A 178 3.67 -12.15 -8.71
CA LEU A 178 3.55 -11.89 -10.15
C LEU A 178 2.77 -10.59 -10.41
N GLY A 179 3.05 -9.96 -11.54
CA GLY A 179 2.16 -8.94 -12.09
C GLY A 179 0.92 -9.57 -12.73
N ASP A 180 -0.21 -8.88 -12.67
CA ASP A 180 -1.42 -9.32 -13.37
C ASP A 180 -1.25 -9.22 -14.89
N ASN A 181 -0.47 -8.23 -15.37
CA ASN A 181 0.02 -8.18 -16.74
C ASN A 181 1.27 -9.06 -16.89
N ARG A 182 1.05 -10.37 -17.08
CA ARG A 182 2.10 -11.41 -17.16
C ARG A 182 3.17 -11.13 -18.19
N CYS A 183 2.80 -10.49 -19.30
CA CYS A 183 3.68 -10.21 -20.43
C CYS A 183 4.55 -8.97 -20.21
N ASN A 184 4.11 -8.04 -19.36
CA ASN A 184 4.78 -6.77 -19.11
C ASN A 184 4.96 -6.54 -17.62
N SER A 185 5.65 -7.46 -16.94
CA SER A 185 5.88 -7.38 -15.51
C SER A 185 7.27 -7.86 -15.15
N GLU A 186 8.03 -6.98 -14.50
CA GLU A 186 9.21 -7.35 -13.72
C GLU A 186 8.74 -7.86 -12.36
N ASP A 187 8.83 -9.19 -12.12
CA ASP A 187 8.33 -9.86 -10.93
C ASP A 187 9.24 -11.01 -10.48
N SER A 188 8.76 -11.88 -9.60
CA SER A 188 9.57 -12.95 -9.02
C SER A 188 10.21 -13.90 -10.03
N ARG A 189 9.74 -13.94 -11.25
CA ARG A 189 10.38 -14.70 -12.36
C ARG A 189 11.77 -14.14 -12.69
N PHE A 190 12.01 -12.86 -12.41
CA PHE A 190 13.24 -12.13 -12.75
C PHE A 190 14.10 -11.81 -11.53
N PHE A 191 13.48 -11.33 -10.44
CA PHE A 191 14.22 -10.91 -9.24
C PHE A 191 14.14 -11.91 -8.07
N GLY A 192 13.44 -13.03 -8.24
CA GLY A 192 13.30 -14.05 -7.21
C GLY A 192 12.27 -13.70 -6.13
N PHE A 193 12.47 -14.22 -4.94
CA PHE A 193 11.52 -14.11 -3.84
C PHE A 193 11.57 -12.75 -3.14
N VAL A 194 10.41 -12.31 -2.65
CA VAL A 194 10.26 -11.08 -1.85
C VAL A 194 10.27 -11.44 -0.37
N PRO A 195 11.27 -11.00 0.40
CA PRO A 195 11.25 -11.18 1.85
C PRO A 195 10.02 -10.50 2.48
N VAL A 196 9.32 -11.18 3.40
CA VAL A 196 8.13 -10.64 4.08
C VAL A 196 8.41 -9.30 4.76
N LYS A 197 9.63 -9.10 5.30
CA LYS A 197 10.07 -7.82 5.90
C LYS A 197 10.07 -6.64 4.94
N ASN A 198 10.10 -6.89 3.63
CA ASN A 198 10.07 -5.85 2.61
C ASN A 198 8.65 -5.37 2.30
N VAL A 199 7.62 -6.11 2.75
CA VAL A 199 6.23 -5.76 2.50
C VAL A 199 5.85 -4.51 3.30
N ILE A 200 5.34 -3.50 2.59
CA ILE A 200 4.87 -2.24 3.17
C ILE A 200 3.42 -2.39 3.63
N GLY A 201 2.59 -3.01 2.79
CA GLY A 201 1.19 -3.25 3.11
C GLY A 201 0.38 -3.82 1.95
N ARG A 202 -0.93 -3.97 2.19
CA ARG A 202 -1.90 -4.47 1.22
C ARG A 202 -2.61 -3.31 0.52
N ALA A 203 -2.73 -3.37 -0.80
CA ALA A 203 -3.57 -2.47 -1.56
C ALA A 203 -5.05 -2.72 -1.20
N LEU A 204 -5.76 -1.67 -0.79
CA LEU A 204 -7.13 -1.78 -0.30
C LEU A 204 -8.14 -1.20 -1.27
N VAL A 205 -7.86 0.02 -1.75
CA VAL A 205 -8.81 0.85 -2.50
C VAL A 205 -8.05 1.63 -3.56
N VAL A 206 -8.62 1.71 -4.77
CA VAL A 206 -8.31 2.76 -5.73
C VAL A 206 -9.17 3.95 -5.35
N TYR A 207 -8.59 5.11 -5.03
CA TYR A 207 -9.33 6.31 -4.66
C TYR A 207 -9.31 7.41 -5.72
N TRP A 208 -8.50 7.23 -6.76
CA TRP A 208 -8.41 8.13 -7.91
C TRP A 208 -7.94 7.34 -9.14
N PRO A 209 -8.45 7.61 -10.35
CA PRO A 209 -9.47 8.61 -10.69
C PRO A 209 -10.87 8.23 -10.18
N LEU A 210 -11.81 9.20 -10.13
CA LEU A 210 -13.13 9.02 -9.49
C LEU A 210 -13.99 7.95 -10.16
N ASP A 211 -13.85 7.76 -11.47
CA ASP A 211 -14.54 6.72 -12.26
C ASP A 211 -14.04 5.29 -11.96
N ARG A 212 -12.92 5.16 -11.23
CA ARG A 212 -12.30 3.90 -10.87
C ARG A 212 -12.27 3.63 -9.36
N VAL A 213 -12.95 4.46 -8.57
CA VAL A 213 -13.01 4.26 -7.12
C VAL A 213 -13.63 2.91 -6.79
N GLY A 214 -12.88 2.08 -6.05
CA GLY A 214 -13.33 0.74 -5.69
C GLY A 214 -12.30 -0.07 -4.90
N LEU A 215 -12.76 -1.20 -4.35
CA LEU A 215 -11.88 -2.13 -3.64
C LEU A 215 -10.93 -2.82 -4.61
N VAL A 216 -9.68 -2.94 -4.24
CA VAL A 216 -8.67 -3.72 -4.96
C VAL A 216 -8.86 -5.20 -4.60
N ARG A 217 -9.14 -6.03 -5.61
CA ARG A 217 -9.40 -7.47 -5.44
C ARG A 217 -8.54 -8.31 -6.37
#